data_87cef2202cc9e1ca90c13ffdb3bc8d67
#
_entry.id   87cef2202cc9e1ca90c13ffdb3bc8d67
#
_cell.length_a   1.000
_cell.length_b   1.000
_cell.length_c   1.000
_cell.angle_alpha   90.00
_cell.angle_beta   90.00
_cell.angle_gamma   90.00
#
_symmetry.space_group_name_H-M   'P 1'
#
loop_
_entity.id
_entity.type
_entity.pdbx_description
1 polymer ?
#
loop_
_entity_poly.entity_id
_entity_poly.type
_entity_poly.pdbx_seq_one_letter_code
_entity_poly.pdbx_strand_id
1 'polypeptide(L)'
;MIIDSHAHYNNNAYKKPFRYLTRNADGYALKEGDREQLFRELLETDIPYSIEPGVSLQSCDEVLILASEYPGRIFPTIGIHPTRSIFEKWSDRHKLAAFARKPGVIAIGEIGLDYHYKREEQHRMKQHLWFVYQLNLAWKLKLPVILHVRDAHEDALRILKWHPARKLGGVIHCFYGSREIAEQYLKLGYHFGIGGSILQLEERAKDLWGAIPIIPLERILVETDAPFILPYCKDVIQPKLLRRARNTSLILPAVIEKIAQLKGVSVDSVEQATTLNTVHLFSLPVEITPKAE
;
A
#
# COMPACT_ATOMS: atom_id res chain seq x y z
N MET A 1 -10.59 2.55 -14.79
CA MET A 1 -9.30 1.87 -14.52
C MET A 1 -8.83 2.17 -13.11
N ILE A 2 -8.46 1.16 -12.35
CA ILE A 2 -8.03 1.26 -10.95
C ILE A 2 -6.58 0.77 -10.84
N ILE A 3 -5.77 1.41 -10.00
CA ILE A 3 -4.40 0.99 -9.68
C ILE A 3 -4.35 0.62 -8.20
N ASP A 4 -3.88 -0.60 -7.89
CA ASP A 4 -3.59 -0.98 -6.51
C ASP A 4 -2.24 -0.38 -6.11
N SER A 5 -2.26 0.65 -5.27
CA SER A 5 -1.03 1.36 -4.90
C SER A 5 -0.17 0.63 -3.87
N HIS A 6 -0.61 -0.54 -3.37
CA HIS A 6 0.16 -1.36 -2.43
C HIS A 6 -0.40 -2.78 -2.31
N ALA A 7 0.28 -3.75 -2.90
CA ALA A 7 -0.02 -5.17 -2.76
C ALA A 7 1.26 -6.01 -2.70
N HIS A 8 1.21 -7.21 -2.13
CA HIS A 8 2.34 -8.13 -2.00
C HIS A 8 2.07 -9.45 -2.75
N TYR A 9 1.88 -9.40 -4.06
CA TYR A 9 1.68 -10.59 -4.88
C TYR A 9 2.93 -11.46 -5.04
N ASN A 10 4.10 -10.95 -4.65
CA ASN A 10 5.33 -11.72 -4.46
C ASN A 10 5.26 -12.64 -3.22
N ASN A 11 4.31 -12.43 -2.30
CA ASN A 11 4.18 -13.18 -1.06
C ASN A 11 3.97 -14.69 -1.31
N ASN A 12 4.53 -15.52 -0.42
CA ASN A 12 4.38 -16.98 -0.46
C ASN A 12 2.91 -17.44 -0.45
N ALA A 13 1.99 -16.61 0.02
CA ALA A 13 0.55 -16.87 0.01
C ALA A 13 -0.02 -17.06 -1.41
N TYR A 14 0.68 -16.56 -2.44
CA TYR A 14 0.29 -16.65 -3.85
C TYR A 14 1.14 -17.59 -4.69
N LYS A 15 2.14 -18.27 -4.11
CA LYS A 15 3.03 -19.22 -4.81
C LYS A 15 2.42 -20.60 -5.07
N LYS A 16 1.26 -20.90 -4.46
CA LYS A 16 0.50 -22.15 -4.64
C LYS A 16 -0.96 -21.77 -4.85
N PRO A 17 -1.81 -22.68 -5.37
CA PRO A 17 -3.24 -22.42 -5.42
C PRO A 17 -3.77 -21.95 -4.07
N PHE A 18 -4.55 -20.91 -4.09
CA PHE A 18 -5.04 -20.22 -2.91
C PHE A 18 -6.54 -19.88 -3.05
N ARG A 19 -7.17 -19.63 -1.92
CA ARG A 19 -8.53 -19.12 -1.87
C ARG A 19 -8.47 -17.61 -1.69
N TYR A 20 -9.22 -16.86 -2.50
CA TYR A 20 -9.24 -15.41 -2.45
C TYR A 20 -10.64 -14.84 -2.45
N LEU A 21 -10.75 -13.65 -1.88
CA LEU A 21 -11.98 -12.88 -1.84
C LEU A 21 -12.19 -12.20 -3.20
N THR A 22 -13.41 -12.33 -3.71
CA THR A 22 -13.90 -11.60 -4.88
C THR A 22 -15.23 -10.95 -4.54
N ARG A 23 -15.73 -10.08 -5.41
CA ARG A 23 -17.02 -9.42 -5.28
C ARG A 23 -17.86 -9.66 -6.53
N ASN A 24 -19.14 -9.92 -6.33
CA ASN A 24 -20.15 -10.05 -7.37
C ASN A 24 -21.37 -9.18 -7.01
N ALA A 25 -22.44 -9.27 -7.79
CA ALA A 25 -23.67 -8.51 -7.55
C ALA A 25 -24.32 -8.79 -6.18
N ASP A 26 -24.13 -10.01 -5.66
CA ASP A 26 -24.70 -10.45 -4.39
C ASP A 26 -23.80 -10.12 -3.18
N GLY A 27 -22.64 -9.53 -3.41
CA GLY A 27 -21.68 -9.17 -2.37
C GLY A 27 -20.34 -9.91 -2.48
N TYR A 28 -19.74 -10.28 -1.32
CA TYR A 28 -18.45 -10.98 -1.30
C TYR A 28 -18.63 -12.49 -1.50
N ALA A 29 -17.74 -13.06 -2.32
CA ALA A 29 -17.64 -14.51 -2.56
C ALA A 29 -16.18 -14.97 -2.46
N LEU A 30 -15.98 -16.30 -2.36
CA LEU A 30 -14.65 -16.90 -2.39
C LEU A 30 -14.46 -17.68 -3.69
N LYS A 31 -13.31 -17.47 -4.33
CA LYS A 31 -12.81 -18.25 -5.45
C LYS A 31 -11.55 -19.03 -5.04
N GLU A 32 -11.24 -20.08 -5.76
CA GLU A 32 -9.95 -20.77 -5.71
C GLU A 32 -9.25 -20.62 -7.04
N GLY A 33 -7.94 -20.40 -7.01
CA GLY A 33 -7.14 -20.21 -8.20
C GLY A 33 -5.66 -20.04 -7.88
N ASP A 34 -4.91 -19.70 -8.89
CA ASP A 34 -3.51 -19.33 -8.79
C ASP A 34 -3.28 -17.83 -9.14
N ARG A 35 -2.03 -17.38 -9.06
CA ARG A 35 -1.67 -15.99 -9.34
C ARG A 35 -1.95 -15.58 -10.79
N GLU A 36 -1.76 -16.48 -11.75
CA GLU A 36 -2.02 -16.18 -13.16
C GLU A 36 -3.52 -15.99 -13.44
N GLN A 37 -4.36 -16.87 -12.85
CA GLN A 37 -5.81 -16.75 -12.95
C GLN A 37 -6.30 -15.44 -12.32
N LEU A 38 -5.77 -15.10 -11.13
CA LEU A 38 -6.08 -13.83 -10.48
C LEU A 38 -5.69 -12.64 -11.36
N PHE A 39 -4.50 -12.63 -11.94
CA PHE A 39 -4.04 -11.51 -12.77
C PHE A 39 -4.83 -11.38 -14.08
N ARG A 40 -5.34 -12.48 -14.65
CA ARG A 40 -6.30 -12.41 -15.76
C ARG A 40 -7.62 -11.77 -15.32
N GLU A 41 -8.16 -12.19 -14.19
CA GLU A 41 -9.39 -11.61 -13.61
C GLU A 41 -9.23 -10.11 -13.32
N LEU A 42 -8.09 -9.69 -12.79
CA LEU A 42 -7.81 -8.28 -12.55
C LEU A 42 -7.80 -7.44 -13.82
N LEU A 43 -7.33 -8.00 -14.94
CA LEU A 43 -7.44 -7.33 -16.26
C LEU A 43 -8.89 -7.17 -16.71
N GLU A 44 -9.69 -8.22 -16.56
CA GLU A 44 -11.11 -8.23 -16.95
C GLU A 44 -11.94 -7.26 -16.10
N THR A 45 -11.50 -6.97 -14.88
CA THR A 45 -12.16 -6.06 -13.93
C THR A 45 -11.60 -4.63 -13.93
N ASP A 46 -10.83 -4.25 -14.94
CA ASP A 46 -10.22 -2.93 -15.09
C ASP A 46 -9.27 -2.52 -13.94
N ILE A 47 -8.56 -3.52 -13.38
CA ILE A 47 -7.53 -3.33 -12.34
C ILE A 47 -6.19 -3.89 -12.85
N PRO A 48 -5.59 -3.29 -13.89
CA PRO A 48 -4.47 -3.88 -14.59
C PRO A 48 -3.11 -3.70 -13.87
N TYR A 49 -3.01 -2.80 -12.90
CA TYR A 49 -1.74 -2.32 -12.34
C TYR A 49 -1.66 -2.48 -10.84
N SER A 50 -0.48 -2.87 -10.37
CA SER A 50 -0.16 -2.98 -8.93
C SER A 50 1.24 -2.45 -8.63
N ILE A 51 1.39 -1.78 -7.48
CA ILE A 51 2.68 -1.42 -6.90
C ILE A 51 3.04 -2.48 -5.86
N GLU A 52 4.24 -3.08 -6.03
CA GLU A 52 4.73 -4.20 -5.24
C GLU A 52 5.89 -3.79 -4.35
N PRO A 53 5.69 -3.62 -3.03
CA PRO A 53 6.77 -3.22 -2.13
C PRO A 53 7.64 -4.37 -1.68
N GLY A 54 8.96 -4.16 -1.74
CA GLY A 54 9.93 -4.95 -1.02
C GLY A 54 9.90 -4.64 0.47
N VAL A 55 10.01 -5.68 1.31
CA VAL A 55 9.96 -5.55 2.79
C VAL A 55 11.22 -6.11 3.48
N SER A 56 12.11 -6.75 2.73
CA SER A 56 13.40 -7.32 3.14
C SER A 56 14.32 -7.42 1.94
N LEU A 57 15.61 -7.70 2.13
CA LEU A 57 16.52 -7.89 0.99
C LEU A 57 16.08 -9.04 0.08
N GLN A 58 15.57 -10.13 0.66
CA GLN A 58 15.04 -11.24 -0.11
C GLN A 58 13.81 -10.81 -0.92
N SER A 59 12.85 -10.14 -0.30
CA SER A 59 11.63 -9.72 -1.00
C SER A 59 11.90 -8.63 -2.04
N CYS A 60 12.92 -7.79 -1.86
CA CYS A 60 13.36 -6.85 -2.89
C CYS A 60 13.78 -7.55 -4.19
N ASP A 61 14.47 -8.69 -4.09
CA ASP A 61 14.79 -9.50 -5.27
C ASP A 61 13.53 -10.13 -5.87
N GLU A 62 12.65 -10.69 -5.02
CA GLU A 62 11.39 -11.32 -5.46
C GLU A 62 10.44 -10.34 -6.18
N VAL A 63 10.32 -9.09 -5.73
CA VAL A 63 9.46 -8.10 -6.41
C VAL A 63 10.06 -7.66 -7.75
N LEU A 64 11.39 -7.59 -7.88
CA LEU A 64 12.06 -7.30 -9.16
C LEU A 64 11.85 -8.44 -10.17
N ILE A 65 11.90 -9.70 -9.70
CA ILE A 65 11.57 -10.86 -10.53
C ILE A 65 10.13 -10.79 -10.98
N LEU A 66 9.18 -10.58 -10.06
CA LEU A 66 7.76 -10.48 -10.38
C LEU A 66 7.48 -9.35 -11.40
N ALA A 67 8.11 -8.19 -11.23
CA ALA A 67 7.97 -7.08 -12.16
C ALA A 67 8.52 -7.41 -13.56
N SER A 68 9.56 -8.23 -13.64
CA SER A 68 10.11 -8.71 -14.92
C SER A 68 9.21 -9.75 -15.61
N GLU A 69 8.44 -10.54 -14.84
CA GLU A 69 7.44 -11.48 -15.37
C GLU A 69 6.19 -10.74 -15.91
N TYR A 70 5.86 -9.56 -15.34
CA TYR A 70 4.67 -8.76 -15.71
C TYR A 70 5.06 -7.30 -16.04
N PRO A 71 5.86 -7.09 -17.10
CA PRO A 71 6.39 -5.77 -17.45
C PRO A 71 5.27 -4.78 -17.77
N GLY A 72 5.39 -3.56 -17.22
CA GLY A 72 4.41 -2.48 -17.38
C GLY A 72 3.11 -2.66 -16.59
N ARG A 73 3.00 -3.74 -15.80
CA ARG A 73 1.81 -4.03 -14.96
C ARG A 73 2.14 -4.05 -13.47
N ILE A 74 3.30 -4.57 -13.13
CA ILE A 74 3.80 -4.64 -11.75
C ILE A 74 4.96 -3.65 -11.61
N PHE A 75 4.82 -2.73 -10.65
CA PHE A 75 5.79 -1.67 -10.41
C PHE A 75 6.50 -1.92 -9.08
N PRO A 76 7.80 -2.29 -9.08
CA PRO A 76 8.52 -2.66 -7.87
C PRO A 76 8.94 -1.43 -7.06
N THR A 77 8.86 -1.54 -5.75
CA THR A 77 9.51 -0.61 -4.82
C THR A 77 10.43 -1.35 -3.87
N ILE A 78 11.45 -0.67 -3.37
CA ILE A 78 12.56 -1.29 -2.64
C ILE A 78 12.64 -0.72 -1.23
N GLY A 79 12.53 -1.60 -0.23
CA GLY A 79 12.59 -1.19 1.17
C GLY A 79 12.83 -2.32 2.15
N ILE A 80 13.17 -1.93 3.38
CA ILE A 80 13.21 -2.80 4.55
C ILE A 80 12.12 -2.33 5.50
N HIS A 81 11.09 -3.14 5.61
CA HIS A 81 9.97 -2.90 6.52
C HIS A 81 10.45 -2.84 7.99
N PRO A 82 9.89 -1.98 8.85
CA PRO A 82 10.35 -1.83 10.23
C PRO A 82 10.41 -3.14 11.02
N THR A 83 9.44 -4.05 10.86
CA THR A 83 9.46 -5.34 11.56
C THR A 83 10.53 -6.30 11.04
N ARG A 84 11.06 -6.08 9.83
CA ARG A 84 12.15 -6.85 9.23
C ARG A 84 13.52 -6.27 9.53
N SER A 85 13.62 -4.99 9.81
CA SER A 85 14.87 -4.27 10.08
C SER A 85 15.72 -4.91 11.17
N ILE A 86 15.12 -5.60 12.14
CA ILE A 86 15.83 -6.29 13.22
C ILE A 86 16.59 -7.53 12.75
N PHE A 87 16.18 -8.15 11.65
CA PHE A 87 16.80 -9.34 11.07
C PHE A 87 17.86 -9.00 10.01
N GLU A 88 17.79 -7.79 9.44
CA GLU A 88 18.73 -7.34 8.42
C GLU A 88 20.02 -6.82 9.05
N LYS A 89 21.15 -7.20 8.47
CA LYS A 89 22.46 -6.72 8.92
C LYS A 89 22.71 -5.32 8.38
N TRP A 90 23.16 -4.43 9.24
CA TRP A 90 23.51 -3.06 8.81
C TRP A 90 24.58 -3.01 7.72
N SER A 91 25.51 -3.98 7.73
CA SER A 91 26.51 -4.15 6.68
C SER A 91 25.88 -4.35 5.29
N ASP A 92 24.68 -4.92 5.20
CA ASP A 92 24.01 -5.23 3.94
C ASP A 92 23.23 -4.06 3.33
N ARG A 93 23.23 -2.88 3.95
CA ARG A 93 22.60 -1.67 3.41
C ARG A 93 23.02 -1.30 2.00
N HIS A 94 24.25 -1.67 1.58
CA HIS A 94 24.74 -1.47 0.22
C HIS A 94 23.99 -2.32 -0.80
N LYS A 95 23.52 -3.53 -0.41
CA LYS A 95 22.69 -4.40 -1.26
C LYS A 95 21.33 -3.74 -1.53
N LEU A 96 20.71 -3.19 -0.47
CA LEU A 96 19.47 -2.41 -0.63
C LEU A 96 19.66 -1.24 -1.60
N ALA A 97 20.75 -0.48 -1.45
CA ALA A 97 21.07 0.61 -2.35
C ALA A 97 21.35 0.17 -3.80
N ALA A 98 21.84 -1.06 -4.00
CA ALA A 98 22.00 -1.64 -5.32
C ALA A 98 20.65 -2.03 -5.95
N PHE A 99 19.76 -2.67 -5.19
CA PHE A 99 18.39 -2.96 -5.63
C PHE A 99 17.63 -1.68 -6.01
N ALA A 100 17.71 -0.65 -5.18
CA ALA A 100 17.00 0.62 -5.41
C ALA A 100 17.45 1.38 -6.69
N ARG A 101 18.60 1.02 -7.27
CA ARG A 101 19.09 1.59 -8.54
C ARG A 101 18.73 0.75 -9.76
N LYS A 102 18.06 -0.38 -9.58
CA LYS A 102 17.63 -1.20 -10.72
C LYS A 102 16.60 -0.45 -11.55
N PRO A 103 16.64 -0.61 -12.88
CA PRO A 103 15.63 -0.03 -13.76
C PRO A 103 14.21 -0.47 -13.34
N GLY A 104 13.25 0.42 -13.45
CA GLY A 104 11.85 0.16 -13.13
C GLY A 104 11.47 0.32 -11.65
N VAL A 105 12.43 0.53 -10.73
CA VAL A 105 12.13 0.86 -9.34
C VAL A 105 11.56 2.27 -9.26
N ILE A 106 10.34 2.39 -8.72
CA ILE A 106 9.57 3.64 -8.74
C ILE A 106 9.53 4.38 -7.40
N ALA A 107 9.86 3.73 -6.28
CA ALA A 107 9.84 4.33 -4.94
C ALA A 107 10.79 3.61 -3.98
N ILE A 108 11.10 4.25 -2.85
CA ILE A 108 11.69 3.61 -1.68
C ILE A 108 10.57 3.26 -0.71
N GLY A 109 10.30 2.00 -0.58
CA GLY A 109 9.20 1.44 0.23
C GLY A 109 9.16 -0.09 0.13
N GLU A 110 8.65 -0.71 1.15
CA GLU A 110 7.95 -0.20 2.32
C GLU A 110 8.95 0.08 3.46
N ILE A 111 8.91 1.28 4.02
CA ILE A 111 9.84 1.74 5.08
C ILE A 111 9.06 2.46 6.19
N GLY A 112 9.66 2.62 7.36
CA GLY A 112 8.99 3.38 8.42
C GLY A 112 9.22 2.85 9.82
N LEU A 113 8.17 2.95 10.68
CA LEU A 113 8.19 2.57 12.09
C LEU A 113 6.96 1.75 12.46
N ASP A 114 7.17 0.65 13.19
CA ASP A 114 6.12 -0.21 13.75
C ASP A 114 6.44 -0.51 15.22
N TYR A 115 5.67 0.07 16.14
CA TYR A 115 5.82 -0.16 17.56
C TYR A 115 4.78 -1.16 18.11
N HIS A 116 3.92 -1.67 17.24
CA HIS A 116 2.90 -2.64 17.62
C HIS A 116 3.51 -3.99 18.01
N TYR A 117 4.37 -4.54 17.16
CA TYR A 117 4.94 -5.88 17.33
C TYR A 117 6.31 -5.89 18.02
N LYS A 118 7.08 -4.80 17.92
CA LYS A 118 8.48 -4.73 18.36
C LYS A 118 8.68 -3.50 19.24
N ARG A 119 8.30 -3.67 20.52
CA ARG A 119 8.23 -2.59 21.51
C ARG A 119 9.54 -2.34 22.25
N GLU A 120 10.48 -3.29 22.24
CA GLU A 120 11.76 -3.14 22.92
C GLU A 120 12.59 -2.01 22.29
N GLU A 121 13.25 -1.24 23.15
CA GLU A 121 14.02 -0.06 22.75
C GLU A 121 15.07 -0.35 21.67
N GLN A 122 15.80 -1.46 21.82
CA GLN A 122 16.80 -1.89 20.83
C GLN A 122 16.19 -2.13 19.43
N HIS A 123 14.95 -2.61 19.35
CA HIS A 123 14.24 -2.78 18.09
C HIS A 123 13.81 -1.44 17.50
N ARG A 124 13.34 -0.52 18.33
CA ARG A 124 13.00 0.84 17.90
C ARG A 124 14.23 1.57 17.35
N MET A 125 15.38 1.47 18.03
CA MET A 125 16.63 2.05 17.54
C MET A 125 17.02 1.51 16.15
N LYS A 126 16.91 0.19 15.93
CA LYS A 126 17.16 -0.40 14.60
C LYS A 126 16.17 0.09 13.55
N GLN A 127 14.89 0.19 13.87
CA GLN A 127 13.88 0.74 12.97
C GLN A 127 14.23 2.18 12.59
N HIS A 128 14.55 3.04 13.56
CA HIS A 128 14.98 4.42 13.31
C HIS A 128 16.19 4.50 12.39
N LEU A 129 17.22 3.69 12.66
CA LEU A 129 18.44 3.66 11.86
C LEU A 129 18.14 3.31 10.39
N TRP A 130 17.37 2.25 10.16
CA TRP A 130 16.98 1.84 8.83
C TRP A 130 16.04 2.86 8.16
N PHE A 131 15.11 3.42 8.91
CA PHE A 131 14.18 4.42 8.38
C PHE A 131 14.91 5.64 7.85
N VAL A 132 15.78 6.25 8.66
CA VAL A 132 16.57 7.43 8.27
C VAL A 132 17.51 7.10 7.10
N TYR A 133 18.16 5.94 7.12
CA TYR A 133 18.99 5.52 5.99
C TYR A 133 18.21 5.45 4.68
N GLN A 134 17.03 4.87 4.71
CA GLN A 134 16.17 4.69 3.53
C GLN A 134 15.56 6.02 3.06
N LEU A 135 15.23 6.93 3.95
CA LEU A 135 14.87 8.31 3.58
C LEU A 135 16.03 9.03 2.88
N ASN A 136 17.28 8.87 3.38
CA ASN A 136 18.46 9.40 2.70
C ASN A 136 18.66 8.77 1.31
N LEU A 137 18.39 7.48 1.17
CA LEU A 137 18.47 6.78 -0.11
C LEU A 137 17.41 7.32 -1.09
N ALA A 138 16.17 7.50 -0.65
CA ALA A 138 15.10 8.11 -1.42
C ALA A 138 15.49 9.51 -1.90
N TRP A 139 15.99 10.35 -0.99
CA TRP A 139 16.47 11.70 -1.32
C TRP A 139 17.57 11.69 -2.39
N LYS A 140 18.56 10.80 -2.24
CA LYS A 140 19.68 10.65 -3.19
C LYS A 140 19.22 10.20 -4.57
N LEU A 141 18.24 9.30 -4.63
CA LEU A 141 17.72 8.74 -5.88
C LEU A 141 16.55 9.57 -6.46
N LYS A 142 16.07 10.56 -5.75
CA LYS A 142 14.90 11.39 -6.11
C LYS A 142 13.62 10.56 -6.30
N LEU A 143 13.45 9.54 -5.47
CA LEU A 143 12.28 8.66 -5.49
C LEU A 143 11.31 9.01 -4.35
N PRO A 144 9.99 8.96 -4.57
CA PRO A 144 8.99 9.07 -3.49
C PRO A 144 9.12 7.91 -2.50
N VAL A 145 8.40 8.02 -1.37
CA VAL A 145 8.45 6.99 -0.33
C VAL A 145 7.08 6.36 -0.05
N ILE A 146 7.07 5.06 0.27
CA ILE A 146 5.90 4.36 0.81
C ILE A 146 6.18 4.09 2.29
N LEU A 147 5.36 4.69 3.15
CA LEU A 147 5.59 4.74 4.59
C LEU A 147 4.63 3.84 5.35
N HIS A 148 5.20 2.89 6.09
CA HIS A 148 4.51 2.12 7.12
C HIS A 148 4.64 2.82 8.47
N VAL A 149 3.53 3.21 9.07
CA VAL A 149 3.53 3.83 10.40
C VAL A 149 2.45 3.22 11.27
N ARG A 150 2.85 2.45 12.28
CA ARG A 150 1.92 1.80 13.20
C ARG A 150 2.33 2.00 14.65
N ASP A 151 1.42 2.59 15.44
CA ASP A 151 1.66 2.97 16.85
C ASP A 151 2.92 3.84 17.05
N ALA A 152 3.34 4.60 15.99
CA ALA A 152 4.60 5.33 15.91
C ALA A 152 4.49 6.70 15.23
N HIS A 153 3.27 7.27 15.13
CA HIS A 153 3.03 8.51 14.38
C HIS A 153 3.85 9.70 14.89
N GLU A 154 4.02 9.84 16.21
CA GLU A 154 4.80 10.94 16.80
C GLU A 154 6.25 10.93 16.32
N ASP A 155 6.92 9.78 16.42
CA ASP A 155 8.31 9.63 16.01
C ASP A 155 8.47 9.76 14.50
N ALA A 156 7.56 9.18 13.72
CA ALA A 156 7.56 9.31 12.27
C ALA A 156 7.41 10.76 11.83
N LEU A 157 6.44 11.49 12.36
CA LEU A 157 6.22 12.91 12.08
C LEU A 157 7.42 13.77 12.46
N ARG A 158 8.05 13.49 13.63
CA ARG A 158 9.25 14.19 14.07
C ARG A 158 10.41 14.04 13.09
N ILE A 159 10.65 12.82 12.59
CA ILE A 159 11.68 12.53 11.60
C ILE A 159 11.35 13.21 10.27
N LEU A 160 10.13 12.99 9.75
CA LEU A 160 9.71 13.47 8.43
C LEU A 160 9.67 14.99 8.34
N LYS A 161 9.29 15.68 9.41
CA LYS A 161 9.22 17.17 9.45
C LYS A 161 10.53 17.82 9.04
N TRP A 162 11.66 17.25 9.43
CA TRP A 162 12.98 17.82 9.20
C TRP A 162 13.75 17.16 8.05
N HIS A 163 13.32 15.97 7.61
CA HIS A 163 14.04 15.24 6.57
C HIS A 163 13.71 15.78 5.17
N PRO A 164 14.75 16.06 4.33
CA PRO A 164 14.53 16.64 2.99
C PRO A 164 13.73 15.75 2.05
N ALA A 165 13.72 14.41 2.24
CA ALA A 165 12.97 13.46 1.41
C ALA A 165 11.45 13.73 1.40
N ARG A 166 10.89 14.45 2.40
CA ARG A 166 9.48 14.88 2.38
C ARG A 166 9.10 15.69 1.13
N LYS A 167 10.08 16.38 0.52
CA LYS A 167 9.88 17.18 -0.69
C LYS A 167 9.68 16.34 -1.95
N LEU A 168 10.00 15.05 -1.89
CA LEU A 168 9.80 14.11 -3.00
C LEU A 168 8.38 13.55 -3.05
N GLY A 169 7.58 13.82 -2.02
CA GLY A 169 6.28 13.21 -1.84
C GLY A 169 6.37 11.79 -1.29
N GLY A 170 5.22 11.20 -1.05
CA GLY A 170 5.09 9.85 -0.55
C GLY A 170 3.66 9.56 -0.10
N VAL A 171 3.42 8.33 0.29
CA VAL A 171 2.14 7.85 0.81
C VAL A 171 2.32 7.23 2.19
N ILE A 172 1.41 7.57 3.10
CA ILE A 172 1.22 6.80 4.34
C ILE A 172 0.35 5.61 3.93
N HIS A 173 1.00 4.49 3.71
CA HIS A 173 0.36 3.24 3.34
C HIS A 173 -0.54 2.74 4.48
N CYS A 174 -1.63 2.09 4.12
CA CYS A 174 -2.62 1.51 5.05
C CYS A 174 -2.99 2.48 6.18
N PHE A 175 -3.28 3.74 5.80
CA PHE A 175 -3.56 4.76 6.80
C PHE A 175 -4.74 4.35 7.68
N TYR A 176 -4.47 4.31 8.98
CA TYR A 176 -5.41 3.96 10.02
C TYR A 176 -5.22 4.88 11.23
N GLY A 177 -5.49 6.17 11.01
CA GLY A 177 -5.30 7.21 12.02
C GLY A 177 -6.51 8.12 12.15
N SER A 178 -6.49 8.93 13.21
CA SER A 178 -7.51 9.93 13.44
C SER A 178 -7.37 11.14 12.49
N ARG A 179 -8.37 12.00 12.53
CA ARG A 179 -8.39 13.28 11.82
C ARG A 179 -7.14 14.12 12.13
N GLU A 180 -6.78 14.23 13.41
CA GLU A 180 -5.65 15.05 13.87
C GLU A 180 -4.31 14.52 13.31
N ILE A 181 -4.17 13.21 13.20
CA ILE A 181 -2.99 12.59 12.59
C ILE A 181 -2.96 12.84 11.09
N ALA A 182 -4.11 12.72 10.42
CA ALA A 182 -4.22 13.04 8.99
C ALA A 182 -3.82 14.49 8.70
N GLU A 183 -4.31 15.46 9.48
CA GLU A 183 -3.96 16.88 9.35
C GLU A 183 -2.45 17.13 9.45
N GLN A 184 -1.73 16.40 10.30
CA GLN A 184 -0.29 16.55 10.44
C GLN A 184 0.46 16.05 9.19
N TYR A 185 0.07 14.89 8.63
CA TYR A 185 0.67 14.38 7.39
C TYR A 185 0.30 15.25 6.18
N LEU A 186 -0.92 15.80 6.13
CA LEU A 186 -1.33 16.76 5.09
C LEU A 186 -0.44 18.00 5.06
N LYS A 187 -0.10 18.56 6.24
CA LYS A 187 0.83 19.71 6.36
C LYS A 187 2.22 19.38 5.84
N LEU A 188 2.62 18.11 5.84
CA LEU A 188 3.90 17.66 5.28
C LEU A 188 3.80 17.28 3.79
N GLY A 189 2.61 17.30 3.19
CA GLY A 189 2.37 17.05 1.77
C GLY A 189 2.23 15.58 1.39
N TYR A 190 2.01 14.67 2.35
CA TYR A 190 1.86 13.24 2.09
C TYR A 190 0.48 12.89 1.54
N HIS A 191 0.44 11.79 0.79
CA HIS A 191 -0.78 11.08 0.37
C HIS A 191 -1.14 10.00 1.38
N PHE A 192 -2.35 9.45 1.24
CA PHE A 192 -2.90 8.43 2.12
C PHE A 192 -3.35 7.22 1.32
N GLY A 193 -2.78 6.06 1.60
CA GLY A 193 -3.22 4.77 1.08
C GLY A 193 -4.41 4.28 1.88
N ILE A 194 -5.55 4.15 1.22
CA ILE A 194 -6.82 3.72 1.82
C ILE A 194 -7.19 2.35 1.25
N GLY A 195 -7.25 1.36 2.12
CA GLY A 195 -7.48 -0.03 1.75
C GLY A 195 -8.65 -0.69 2.49
N GLY A 196 -8.59 -2.02 2.61
CA GLY A 196 -9.64 -2.84 3.21
C GLY A 196 -10.05 -2.49 4.65
N SER A 197 -9.22 -1.73 5.36
CA SER A 197 -9.55 -1.22 6.70
C SER A 197 -10.76 -0.29 6.73
N ILE A 198 -11.05 0.43 5.64
CA ILE A 198 -12.23 1.30 5.53
C ILE A 198 -13.54 0.48 5.46
N LEU A 199 -13.45 -0.78 5.08
CA LEU A 199 -14.57 -1.73 4.93
C LEU A 199 -14.81 -2.56 6.19
N GLN A 200 -14.19 -2.20 7.31
CA GLN A 200 -14.46 -2.81 8.62
C GLN A 200 -15.74 -2.25 9.24
N LEU A 201 -16.21 -2.89 10.33
CA LEU A 201 -17.30 -2.35 11.15
C LEU A 201 -16.94 -0.98 11.70
N GLU A 202 -17.95 -0.13 11.91
CA GLU A 202 -17.76 1.24 12.38
C GLU A 202 -16.92 1.33 13.65
N GLU A 203 -17.15 0.45 14.63
CA GLU A 203 -16.40 0.44 15.89
C GLU A 203 -14.90 0.28 15.68
N ARG A 204 -14.50 -0.34 14.57
CA ARG A 204 -13.09 -0.52 14.20
C ARG A 204 -12.57 0.56 13.27
N ALA A 205 -13.40 1.09 12.39
CA ALA A 205 -13.00 2.03 11.35
C ALA A 205 -13.32 3.50 11.72
N LYS A 206 -13.88 3.77 12.90
CA LYS A 206 -14.39 5.08 13.32
C LYS A 206 -13.39 6.23 13.09
N ASP A 207 -12.16 6.07 13.52
CA ASP A 207 -11.14 7.12 13.39
C ASP A 207 -10.81 7.37 11.92
N LEU A 208 -10.64 6.30 11.13
CA LEU A 208 -10.43 6.39 9.68
C LEU A 208 -11.62 7.06 8.98
N TRP A 209 -12.86 6.64 9.28
CA TRP A 209 -14.05 7.25 8.69
C TRP A 209 -14.16 8.74 9.03
N GLY A 210 -13.77 9.14 10.24
CA GLY A 210 -13.71 10.54 10.65
C GLY A 210 -12.61 11.35 9.95
N ALA A 211 -11.53 10.68 9.50
CA ALA A 211 -10.44 11.32 8.77
C ALA A 211 -10.73 11.49 7.26
N ILE A 212 -11.44 10.56 6.62
CA ILE A 212 -11.70 10.61 5.16
C ILE A 212 -12.28 11.94 4.68
N PRO A 213 -13.30 12.54 5.33
CA PRO A 213 -13.90 13.80 4.85
C PRO A 213 -12.90 14.95 4.74
N ILE A 214 -11.88 15.02 5.61
CA ILE A 214 -10.93 16.14 5.64
C ILE A 214 -9.69 15.91 4.74
N ILE A 215 -9.43 14.68 4.32
CA ILE A 215 -8.34 14.41 3.38
C ILE A 215 -8.78 14.86 1.99
N PRO A 216 -8.07 15.81 1.32
CA PRO A 216 -8.40 16.18 -0.05
C PRO A 216 -8.39 14.97 -0.99
N LEU A 217 -9.29 14.93 -1.95
CA LEU A 217 -9.39 13.78 -2.87
C LEU A 217 -8.09 13.58 -3.65
N GLU A 218 -7.37 14.66 -3.96
CA GLU A 218 -6.06 14.69 -4.63
C GLU A 218 -4.93 14.11 -3.77
N ARG A 219 -5.23 13.70 -2.53
CA ARG A 219 -4.26 13.11 -1.60
C ARG A 219 -4.61 11.67 -1.22
N ILE A 220 -5.63 11.08 -1.83
CA ILE A 220 -6.03 9.69 -1.58
C ILE A 220 -5.52 8.79 -2.70
N LEU A 221 -4.90 7.67 -2.33
CA LEU A 221 -4.63 6.52 -3.16
C LEU A 221 -5.45 5.34 -2.65
N VAL A 222 -5.83 4.42 -3.52
CA VAL A 222 -6.49 3.17 -3.10
C VAL A 222 -5.51 2.01 -3.18
N GLU A 223 -5.62 1.11 -2.20
CA GLU A 223 -4.72 -0.03 -2.04
C GLU A 223 -5.40 -1.21 -1.36
N THR A 224 -4.74 -2.35 -1.31
CA THR A 224 -5.28 -3.53 -0.62
C THR A 224 -4.45 -4.02 0.53
N ASP A 225 -3.14 -3.84 0.51
CA ASP A 225 -2.18 -4.56 1.35
C ASP A 225 -2.34 -6.09 1.22
N ALA A 226 -2.74 -6.55 0.02
CA ALA A 226 -2.95 -7.98 -0.25
C ALA A 226 -1.67 -8.79 0.01
N PRO A 227 -1.73 -9.96 0.65
CA PRO A 227 -2.88 -10.82 0.99
C PRO A 227 -3.59 -10.47 2.31
N PHE A 228 -3.22 -9.37 2.96
CA PHE A 228 -3.69 -8.99 4.29
C PHE A 228 -5.01 -8.19 4.24
N ILE A 229 -5.52 -7.80 5.39
CA ILE A 229 -6.61 -6.84 5.60
C ILE A 229 -7.87 -7.14 4.78
N LEU A 230 -8.43 -8.34 4.99
CA LEU A 230 -9.74 -8.68 4.43
C LEU A 230 -10.81 -7.70 4.93
N PRO A 231 -11.75 -7.25 4.07
CA PRO A 231 -12.89 -6.47 4.50
C PRO A 231 -13.80 -7.27 5.46
N TYR A 232 -14.70 -6.58 6.15
CA TYR A 232 -15.73 -7.26 6.93
C TYR A 232 -16.73 -7.94 6.00
N CYS A 233 -16.82 -9.25 6.07
CA CYS A 233 -17.71 -10.08 5.26
C CYS A 233 -18.22 -11.33 6.01
N LYS A 234 -18.19 -11.28 7.36
CA LYS A 234 -18.57 -12.43 8.19
C LYS A 234 -20.06 -12.76 8.10
N ASP A 235 -20.89 -11.81 7.67
CA ASP A 235 -22.33 -12.02 7.51
C ASP A 235 -22.68 -12.84 6.26
N VAL A 236 -21.77 -12.86 5.27
CA VAL A 236 -21.96 -13.57 3.99
C VAL A 236 -21.02 -14.78 3.83
N ILE A 237 -19.88 -14.79 4.53
CA ILE A 237 -18.89 -15.86 4.42
C ILE A 237 -18.54 -16.39 5.82
N GLN A 238 -18.64 -17.71 5.98
CA GLN A 238 -18.31 -18.35 7.26
C GLN A 238 -16.89 -18.01 7.73
N PRO A 239 -16.70 -17.65 9.01
CA PRO A 239 -15.38 -17.26 9.54
C PRO A 239 -14.26 -18.28 9.34
N LYS A 240 -14.61 -19.60 9.34
CA LYS A 240 -13.66 -20.69 9.09
C LYS A 240 -13.05 -20.63 7.68
N LEU A 241 -13.83 -20.22 6.70
CA LEU A 241 -13.41 -20.09 5.30
C LEU A 241 -12.56 -18.84 5.12
N LEU A 242 -12.92 -17.72 5.78
CA LEU A 242 -12.18 -16.47 5.75
C LEU A 242 -10.75 -16.59 6.30
N ARG A 243 -10.51 -17.43 7.30
CA ARG A 243 -9.15 -17.64 7.86
C ARG A 243 -8.13 -18.12 6.84
N ARG A 244 -8.56 -18.72 5.74
CA ARG A 244 -7.73 -19.23 4.65
C ARG A 244 -7.81 -18.40 3.38
N ALA A 245 -8.68 -17.39 3.36
CA ALA A 245 -8.83 -16.51 2.22
C ALA A 245 -7.68 -15.47 2.17
N ARG A 246 -7.36 -15.03 0.96
CA ARG A 246 -6.42 -13.94 0.69
C ARG A 246 -7.19 -12.72 0.22
N ASN A 247 -6.75 -11.56 0.67
CA ASN A 247 -7.19 -10.32 0.07
C ASN A 247 -6.59 -10.18 -1.33
N THR A 248 -7.26 -9.43 -2.21
CA THR A 248 -6.79 -9.14 -3.57
C THR A 248 -7.31 -7.79 -4.02
N SER A 249 -6.76 -7.24 -5.10
CA SER A 249 -7.20 -5.96 -5.69
C SER A 249 -8.68 -5.96 -6.12
N LEU A 250 -9.33 -7.12 -6.20
CA LEU A 250 -10.78 -7.23 -6.50
C LEU A 250 -11.71 -6.55 -5.46
N ILE A 251 -11.19 -6.16 -4.28
CA ILE A 251 -11.96 -5.38 -3.30
C ILE A 251 -11.94 -3.88 -3.56
N LEU A 252 -11.04 -3.36 -4.42
CA LEU A 252 -10.84 -1.92 -4.63
C LEU A 252 -12.11 -1.17 -5.04
N PRO A 253 -13.00 -1.70 -5.89
CA PRO A 253 -14.26 -1.03 -6.18
C PRO A 253 -15.08 -0.73 -4.91
N ALA A 254 -15.12 -1.66 -3.94
CA ALA A 254 -15.81 -1.43 -2.66
C ALA A 254 -15.12 -0.37 -1.80
N VAL A 255 -13.78 -0.30 -1.83
CA VAL A 255 -13.00 0.76 -1.15
C VAL A 255 -13.35 2.12 -1.74
N ILE A 256 -13.39 2.24 -3.07
CA ILE A 256 -13.75 3.46 -3.81
C ILE A 256 -15.19 3.90 -3.47
N GLU A 257 -16.15 2.97 -3.52
CA GLU A 257 -17.54 3.24 -3.13
C GLU A 257 -17.65 3.78 -1.71
N LYS A 258 -16.91 3.19 -0.75
CA LYS A 258 -16.93 3.65 0.63
C LYS A 258 -16.30 5.02 0.80
N ILE A 259 -15.22 5.32 0.09
CA ILE A 259 -14.61 6.67 0.08
C ILE A 259 -15.62 7.68 -0.50
N ALA A 260 -16.26 7.35 -1.63
CA ALA A 260 -17.27 8.20 -2.27
C ALA A 260 -18.43 8.51 -1.32
N GLN A 261 -18.95 7.48 -0.63
CA GLN A 261 -19.98 7.63 0.40
C GLN A 261 -19.57 8.60 1.52
N LEU A 262 -18.35 8.42 2.08
CA LEU A 262 -17.87 9.22 3.21
C LEU A 262 -17.56 10.66 2.82
N LYS A 263 -17.18 10.89 1.57
CA LYS A 263 -16.87 12.24 1.04
C LYS A 263 -18.08 12.93 0.41
N GLY A 264 -19.16 12.23 0.14
CA GLY A 264 -20.34 12.78 -0.54
C GLY A 264 -20.07 13.16 -2.01
N VAL A 265 -19.23 12.38 -2.71
CA VAL A 265 -18.88 12.57 -4.13
C VAL A 265 -19.22 11.33 -4.94
N SER A 266 -19.15 11.42 -6.29
CA SER A 266 -19.41 10.26 -7.15
C SER A 266 -18.28 9.22 -7.07
N VAL A 267 -18.61 7.96 -7.31
CA VAL A 267 -17.67 6.84 -7.40
C VAL A 267 -16.64 7.10 -8.51
N ASP A 268 -17.10 7.60 -9.67
CA ASP A 268 -16.21 7.92 -10.81
C ASP A 268 -15.19 9.02 -10.45
N SER A 269 -15.60 10.04 -9.70
CA SER A 269 -14.67 11.08 -9.23
C SER A 269 -13.58 10.51 -8.34
N VAL A 270 -13.92 9.56 -7.45
CA VAL A 270 -12.93 8.90 -6.59
C VAL A 270 -12.01 8.00 -7.40
N GLU A 271 -12.56 7.17 -8.29
CA GLU A 271 -11.77 6.28 -9.17
C GLU A 271 -10.76 7.09 -9.99
N GLN A 272 -11.24 8.14 -10.66
CA GLN A 272 -10.39 8.99 -11.50
C GLN A 272 -9.30 9.68 -10.68
N ALA A 273 -9.66 10.31 -9.57
CA ALA A 273 -8.69 11.05 -8.74
C ALA A 273 -7.62 10.11 -8.16
N THR A 274 -8.02 8.97 -7.58
CA THR A 274 -7.08 8.04 -6.96
C THR A 274 -6.13 7.39 -7.97
N THR A 275 -6.60 7.13 -9.18
CA THR A 275 -5.77 6.66 -10.31
C THR A 275 -4.76 7.73 -10.71
N LEU A 276 -5.21 8.97 -10.96
CA LEU A 276 -4.34 10.10 -11.32
C LEU A 276 -3.30 10.38 -10.23
N ASN A 277 -3.71 10.37 -8.97
CA ASN A 277 -2.80 10.58 -7.84
C ASN A 277 -1.69 9.52 -7.80
N THR A 278 -2.04 8.25 -8.03
CA THR A 278 -1.08 7.15 -8.05
C THR A 278 -0.08 7.33 -9.20
N VAL A 279 -0.57 7.61 -10.41
CA VAL A 279 0.28 7.84 -11.59
C VAL A 279 1.21 9.03 -11.37
N HIS A 280 0.71 10.14 -10.84
CA HIS A 280 1.51 11.35 -10.61
C HIS A 280 2.56 11.15 -9.50
N LEU A 281 2.14 10.57 -8.34
CA LEU A 281 3.05 10.39 -7.22
C LEU A 281 4.25 9.51 -7.59
N PHE A 282 4.01 8.42 -8.33
CA PHE A 282 5.02 7.44 -8.68
C PHE A 282 5.58 7.60 -10.09
N SER A 283 5.11 8.61 -10.84
CA SER A 283 5.49 8.84 -12.25
C SER A 283 5.35 7.58 -13.09
N LEU A 284 4.22 6.88 -12.96
CA LEU A 284 3.99 5.61 -13.66
C LEU A 284 3.89 5.84 -15.16
N PRO A 285 4.54 5.00 -15.98
CA PRO A 285 4.47 5.07 -17.46
C PRO A 285 3.19 4.40 -17.98
N VAL A 286 2.02 4.86 -17.52
CA VAL A 286 0.72 4.32 -17.91
C VAL A 286 -0.14 5.40 -18.55
N GLU A 287 -0.81 5.06 -19.63
CA GLU A 287 -1.78 5.95 -20.28
C GLU A 287 -3.13 5.85 -19.56
N ILE A 288 -3.66 6.99 -19.13
CA ILE A 288 -4.99 7.08 -18.55
C ILE A 288 -5.96 7.48 -19.65
N THR A 289 -6.75 6.52 -20.10
CA THR A 289 -7.85 6.82 -21.02
C THR A 289 -9.02 7.38 -20.20
N PRO A 290 -9.45 8.63 -20.44
CA PRO A 290 -10.67 9.15 -19.82
C PRO A 290 -11.84 8.22 -20.16
N LYS A 291 -12.68 7.88 -19.17
CA LYS A 291 -13.98 7.27 -19.48
C LYS A 291 -14.75 8.30 -20.32
N ALA A 292 -15.27 7.86 -21.47
CA ALA A 292 -16.18 8.69 -22.25
C ALA A 292 -17.37 9.08 -21.38
N GLU A 293 -17.71 10.39 -21.38
CA GLU A 293 -18.89 10.93 -20.67
C GLU A 293 -20.18 10.31 -21.16
#